data_fe12aa1abec2fe5bf7ed36dcaf2021c2
#
_entry.id   fe12aa1abec2fe5bf7ed36dcaf2021c2
#
_cell.length_a   1.000
_cell.length_b   1.000
_cell.length_c   1.000
_cell.angle_alpha   90.00
_cell.angle_beta   90.00
_cell.angle_gamma   90.00
#
_symmetry.space_group_name_H-M   'P 1'
#
loop_
_entity.id
_entity.type
_entity.pdbx_description
1 polymer ?
#
loop_
_entity_poly.entity_id
_entity_poly.type
_entity_poly.pdbx_seq_one_letter_code
_entity_poly.pdbx_strand_id
1 'polypeptide(L)'
;MRSHTHMYGLAVIMLLTLGRVAFSTGSPFAYGLIQGSCAPWDGPAIGITLTAEPAQCERVKGPYISMGVWRGLPIHAGQTVKFGSGSDAGFASRCGKEGDCQRADSGTIVFEKYEEGSGARGSYELHFKGGETVKGNFDVQWCKTRAICG
;
A
#
# COMPACT_ATOMS: atom_id res chain seq x y z
N MET A 1 50.68 -14.15 62.48
CA MET A 1 50.67 -13.63 61.12
C MET A 1 49.57 -14.32 60.38
N ARG A 2 48.40 -13.65 60.18
CA ARG A 2 47.27 -14.19 59.44
C ARG A 2 47.12 -13.35 58.14
N SER A 3 47.29 -14.01 56.98
CA SER A 3 47.10 -13.43 55.65
C SER A 3 45.64 -13.51 55.31
N HIS A 4 45.01 -12.35 55.02
CA HIS A 4 43.64 -12.27 54.47
C HIS A 4 43.75 -12.05 52.98
N THR A 5 43.32 -13.08 52.22
CA THR A 5 43.19 -13.01 50.75
C THR A 5 41.81 -12.50 50.46
N HIS A 6 41.71 -11.28 49.91
CA HIS A 6 40.44 -10.72 49.36
C HIS A 6 40.20 -11.26 47.94
N MET A 7 39.17 -12.07 47.79
CA MET A 7 38.63 -12.49 46.50
C MET A 7 37.68 -11.42 46.01
N TYR A 8 38.03 -10.69 44.96
CA TYR A 8 37.14 -9.80 44.23
C TYR A 8 36.34 -10.60 43.21
N GLY A 9 35.03 -10.77 43.48
CA GLY A 9 34.11 -11.36 42.55
C GLY A 9 33.71 -10.34 41.46
N LEU A 10 34.11 -10.58 40.24
CA LEU A 10 33.64 -9.84 39.07
C LEU A 10 32.22 -10.31 38.70
N ALA A 11 31.23 -9.47 38.99
CA ALA A 11 29.86 -9.68 38.49
C ALA A 11 29.79 -9.18 37.05
N VAL A 12 29.74 -10.10 36.10
CA VAL A 12 29.47 -9.81 34.69
C VAL A 12 27.96 -9.59 34.54
N ILE A 13 27.55 -8.34 34.41
CA ILE A 13 26.17 -7.98 34.06
C ILE A 13 26.00 -8.17 32.55
N MET A 14 25.40 -9.27 32.16
CA MET A 14 25.02 -9.54 30.76
C MET A 14 23.75 -8.76 30.45
N LEU A 15 23.88 -7.58 29.81
CA LEU A 15 22.76 -6.82 29.26
C LEU A 15 22.17 -7.59 28.06
N LEU A 16 21.08 -8.29 28.28
CA LEU A 16 20.23 -8.83 27.23
C LEU A 16 19.51 -7.67 26.56
N THR A 17 20.05 -7.18 25.44
CA THR A 17 19.34 -6.30 24.53
C THR A 17 18.28 -7.14 23.81
N LEU A 18 17.05 -7.08 24.29
CA LEU A 18 15.88 -7.57 23.58
C LEU A 18 15.69 -6.72 22.32
N GLY A 19 16.32 -7.16 21.23
CA GLY A 19 16.06 -6.63 19.91
C GLY A 19 14.57 -6.81 19.60
N ARG A 20 13.82 -5.71 19.56
CA ARG A 20 12.47 -5.71 19.03
C ARG A 20 12.56 -6.08 17.56
N VAL A 21 12.30 -7.34 17.23
CA VAL A 21 12.03 -7.76 15.88
C VAL A 21 10.72 -7.10 15.50
N ALA A 22 10.79 -6.01 14.75
CA ALA A 22 9.62 -5.41 14.12
C ALA A 22 9.15 -6.41 13.05
N PHE A 23 8.16 -7.23 13.39
CA PHE A 23 7.41 -7.96 12.39
C PHE A 23 6.74 -6.90 11.50
N SER A 24 7.29 -6.69 10.32
CA SER A 24 6.58 -6.00 9.26
C SER A 24 5.39 -6.89 8.89
N THR A 25 4.25 -6.62 9.50
CA THR A 25 2.99 -7.22 9.07
C THR A 25 2.72 -6.67 7.67
N GLY A 26 3.03 -7.48 6.65
CA GLY A 26 2.68 -7.17 5.27
C GLY A 26 1.19 -6.84 5.21
N SER A 27 0.81 -5.91 4.34
CA SER A 27 -0.59 -5.58 4.13
C SER A 27 -1.38 -6.86 3.83
N PRO A 28 -2.58 -7.03 4.40
CA PRO A 28 -3.46 -8.13 4.04
C PRO A 28 -3.91 -8.08 2.59
N PHE A 29 -3.72 -6.95 1.90
CA PHE A 29 -4.14 -6.73 0.51
C PHE A 29 -2.98 -7.08 -0.44
N ALA A 30 -2.80 -8.37 -0.71
CA ALA A 30 -1.70 -8.90 -1.52
C ALA A 30 -2.09 -9.19 -2.98
N TYR A 31 -3.38 -9.30 -3.26
CA TYR A 31 -3.91 -9.56 -4.60
C TYR A 31 -4.51 -8.29 -5.19
N GLY A 32 -4.72 -8.26 -6.49
CA GLY A 32 -5.41 -7.11 -7.05
C GLY A 32 -5.52 -7.10 -8.55
N LEU A 33 -6.16 -6.06 -9.01
CA LEU A 33 -6.51 -5.82 -10.40
C LEU A 33 -6.21 -4.37 -10.74
N ILE A 34 -5.83 -4.14 -12.00
CA ILE A 34 -5.72 -2.81 -12.57
C ILE A 34 -6.58 -2.73 -13.84
N GLN A 35 -7.19 -1.59 -14.09
CA GLN A 35 -8.06 -1.38 -15.25
C GLN A 35 -8.06 0.08 -15.67
N GLY A 36 -8.47 0.32 -16.92
CA GLY A 36 -8.84 1.66 -17.37
C GLY A 36 -10.01 2.19 -16.56
N SER A 37 -10.02 3.48 -16.26
CA SER A 37 -11.05 4.18 -15.48
C SER A 37 -11.23 5.59 -16.04
N CYS A 38 -12.18 6.35 -15.49
CA CYS A 38 -12.41 7.73 -15.84
C CYS A 38 -12.11 8.64 -14.65
N ALA A 39 -11.43 9.75 -14.95
CA ALA A 39 -11.24 10.84 -14.01
C ALA A 39 -12.56 11.59 -13.78
N PRO A 40 -12.70 12.36 -12.70
CA PRO A 40 -13.92 13.13 -12.42
C PRO A 40 -14.32 14.13 -13.51
N TRP A 41 -13.43 14.45 -14.44
CA TRP A 41 -13.69 15.35 -15.59
C TRP A 41 -13.74 14.60 -16.94
N ASP A 42 -14.12 13.30 -16.91
CA ASP A 42 -14.23 12.43 -18.07
C ASP A 42 -12.91 12.18 -18.85
N GLY A 43 -11.79 12.52 -18.23
CA GLY A 43 -10.47 12.20 -18.78
C GLY A 43 -10.03 10.76 -18.47
N PRO A 44 -8.96 10.29 -19.15
CA PRO A 44 -8.43 8.97 -18.89
C PRO A 44 -7.89 8.85 -17.47
N ALA A 45 -8.09 7.68 -16.86
CA ALA A 45 -7.57 7.31 -15.55
C ALA A 45 -7.25 5.82 -15.52
N ILE A 46 -6.54 5.40 -14.50
CA ILE A 46 -6.42 3.99 -14.12
C ILE A 46 -6.99 3.77 -12.72
N GLY A 47 -7.63 2.62 -12.52
CA GLY A 47 -8.10 2.15 -11.23
C GLY A 47 -7.33 0.92 -10.80
N ILE A 48 -6.85 0.90 -9.56
CA ILE A 48 -6.22 -0.26 -8.92
C ILE A 48 -7.10 -0.67 -7.77
N THR A 49 -7.44 -1.95 -7.70
CA THR A 49 -8.18 -2.53 -6.58
C THR A 49 -7.35 -3.65 -5.97
N LEU A 50 -7.04 -3.54 -4.69
CA LEU A 50 -6.26 -4.53 -3.93
C LEU A 50 -7.16 -5.25 -2.94
N THR A 51 -7.04 -6.57 -2.85
CA THR A 51 -7.90 -7.46 -2.05
C THR A 51 -7.07 -8.41 -1.21
N ALA A 52 -7.65 -8.93 -0.14
CA ALA A 52 -7.03 -9.95 0.71
C ALA A 52 -7.06 -11.35 0.07
N GLU A 53 -7.98 -11.59 -0.88
CA GLU A 53 -8.16 -12.83 -1.60
C GLU A 53 -8.04 -12.58 -3.11
N PRO A 54 -7.75 -13.61 -3.92
CA PRO A 54 -7.71 -13.47 -5.37
C PRO A 54 -9.01 -12.87 -5.93
N ALA A 55 -8.90 -11.75 -6.63
CA ALA A 55 -10.04 -11.03 -7.20
C ALA A 55 -10.26 -11.41 -8.67
N GLN A 56 -11.52 -11.34 -9.10
CA GLN A 56 -11.93 -11.44 -10.49
C GLN A 56 -12.33 -10.06 -11.01
N CYS A 57 -12.08 -9.80 -12.30
CA CYS A 57 -12.32 -8.49 -12.91
C CYS A 57 -13.72 -7.93 -12.71
N GLU A 58 -14.72 -8.79 -12.64
CA GLU A 58 -16.13 -8.38 -12.54
C GLU A 58 -16.66 -8.41 -11.10
N ARG A 59 -15.88 -8.91 -10.14
CA ARG A 59 -16.35 -9.12 -8.77
C ARG A 59 -15.24 -8.87 -7.76
N VAL A 60 -15.31 -7.75 -7.11
CA VAL A 60 -14.54 -7.49 -5.90
C VAL A 60 -15.40 -7.87 -4.69
N LYS A 61 -14.91 -8.80 -3.88
CA LYS A 61 -15.58 -9.23 -2.65
C LYS A 61 -14.72 -8.90 -1.45
N GLY A 62 -15.39 -8.66 -0.32
CA GLY A 62 -14.75 -8.42 0.96
C GLY A 62 -14.14 -7.03 1.07
N PRO A 63 -13.34 -6.77 2.09
CA PRO A 63 -12.64 -5.51 2.22
C PRO A 63 -11.57 -5.37 1.13
N TYR A 64 -11.43 -4.14 0.60
CA TYR A 64 -10.46 -3.84 -0.44
C TYR A 64 -9.91 -2.42 -0.31
N ILE A 65 -8.77 -2.19 -0.96
CA ILE A 65 -8.23 -0.85 -1.20
C ILE A 65 -8.54 -0.49 -2.66
N SER A 66 -9.11 0.68 -2.88
CA SER A 66 -9.32 1.26 -4.20
C SER A 66 -8.41 2.48 -4.36
N MET A 67 -7.68 2.53 -5.45
CA MET A 67 -6.82 3.66 -5.80
C MET A 67 -7.11 4.07 -7.23
N GLY A 68 -7.31 5.37 -7.45
CA GLY A 68 -7.48 5.95 -8.78
C GLY A 68 -6.34 6.89 -9.09
N VAL A 69 -5.76 6.79 -10.28
CA VAL A 69 -4.74 7.71 -10.78
C VAL A 69 -5.25 8.32 -12.06
N TRP A 70 -5.35 9.64 -12.11
CA TRP A 70 -5.88 10.39 -13.26
C TRP A 70 -4.98 11.51 -13.76
N ARG A 71 -3.85 11.78 -13.08
CA ARG A 71 -2.81 12.67 -13.59
C ARG A 71 -1.47 11.96 -13.66
N GLY A 72 -0.58 12.47 -14.50
CA GLY A 72 0.72 11.85 -14.74
C GLY A 72 0.66 10.62 -15.64
N LEU A 73 -0.40 10.49 -16.42
CA LEU A 73 -0.52 9.45 -17.46
C LEU A 73 0.22 9.86 -18.75
N PRO A 74 0.76 8.90 -19.49
CA PRO A 74 0.89 7.47 -19.16
C PRO A 74 1.83 7.23 -17.98
N ILE A 75 1.57 6.15 -17.24
CA ILE A 75 2.44 5.75 -16.13
C ILE A 75 3.74 5.17 -16.66
N HIS A 76 4.83 5.50 -15.97
CA HIS A 76 6.16 4.98 -16.29
C HIS A 76 6.74 4.18 -15.11
N ALA A 77 7.62 3.24 -15.41
CA ALA A 77 8.39 2.55 -14.37
C ALA A 77 9.23 3.54 -13.55
N GLY A 78 9.25 3.38 -12.23
CA GLY A 78 9.88 4.31 -11.29
C GLY A 78 9.04 5.54 -10.94
N GLN A 79 7.87 5.72 -11.53
CA GLN A 79 7.01 6.85 -11.25
C GLN A 79 6.39 6.76 -9.85
N THR A 80 6.39 7.89 -9.15
CA THR A 80 5.69 8.07 -7.88
C THR A 80 4.50 8.99 -8.08
N VAL A 81 3.31 8.52 -7.70
CA VAL A 81 2.07 9.30 -7.67
C VAL A 81 1.73 9.61 -6.22
N LYS A 82 1.50 10.89 -5.92
CA LYS A 82 1.09 11.34 -4.59
C LYS A 82 -0.33 11.83 -4.64
N PHE A 83 -1.11 11.55 -3.59
CA PHE A 83 -2.46 12.08 -3.40
C PHE A 83 -2.65 12.59 -1.98
N GLY A 84 -3.66 13.42 -1.80
CA GLY A 84 -3.96 14.07 -0.54
C GLY A 84 -3.97 15.58 -0.68
N SER A 85 -3.91 16.30 0.44
CA SER A 85 -4.01 17.77 0.46
C SER A 85 -2.96 18.41 -0.47
N GLY A 86 -3.44 19.16 -1.45
CA GLY A 86 -2.61 19.83 -2.46
C GLY A 86 -2.21 18.99 -3.67
N SER A 87 -2.69 17.74 -3.77
CA SER A 87 -2.51 16.90 -4.95
C SER A 87 -3.86 16.42 -5.48
N ASP A 88 -4.08 16.63 -6.76
CA ASP A 88 -5.24 16.15 -7.51
C ASP A 88 -4.88 15.01 -8.48
N ALA A 89 -3.76 14.33 -8.24
CA ALA A 89 -3.29 13.27 -9.12
C ALA A 89 -4.13 11.98 -9.04
N GLY A 90 -4.96 11.86 -8.00
CA GLY A 90 -5.76 10.68 -7.80
C GLY A 90 -6.43 10.62 -6.42
N PHE A 91 -6.85 9.43 -6.04
CA PHE A 91 -7.41 9.15 -4.73
C PHE A 91 -7.03 7.75 -4.27
N ALA A 92 -7.18 7.51 -2.97
CA ALA A 92 -7.20 6.18 -2.41
C ALA A 92 -8.29 6.06 -1.35
N SER A 93 -8.87 4.87 -1.22
CA SER A 93 -9.88 4.55 -0.23
C SER A 93 -9.71 3.12 0.26
N ARG A 94 -10.02 2.89 1.52
CA ARG A 94 -10.21 1.55 2.06
C ARG A 94 -11.70 1.32 2.22
N CYS A 95 -12.20 0.24 1.66
CA CYS A 95 -13.61 -0.12 1.69
C CYS A 95 -13.83 -1.40 2.49
N GLY A 96 -14.84 -1.43 3.33
CA GLY A 96 -15.30 -2.60 4.07
C GLY A 96 -16.13 -3.57 3.23
N LYS A 97 -16.64 -4.63 3.86
CA LYS A 97 -17.45 -5.65 3.18
C LYS A 97 -18.79 -5.12 2.66
N GLU A 98 -19.34 -4.13 3.32
CA GLU A 98 -20.65 -3.54 3.01
C GLU A 98 -20.57 -2.34 2.05
N GLY A 99 -19.35 -2.05 1.56
CA GLY A 99 -19.13 -0.94 0.64
C GLY A 99 -18.94 0.42 1.32
N ASP A 100 -18.85 0.45 2.64
CA ASP A 100 -18.45 1.62 3.42
C ASP A 100 -16.97 1.92 3.13
N CYS A 101 -16.73 3.07 2.51
CA CYS A 101 -15.38 3.46 2.09
C CYS A 101 -14.89 4.65 2.91
N GLN A 102 -13.71 4.52 3.47
CA GLN A 102 -12.95 5.59 4.08
C GLN A 102 -11.89 6.08 3.11
N ARG A 103 -11.93 7.37 2.77
CA ARG A 103 -10.90 8.00 1.91
C ARG A 103 -9.62 8.22 2.72
N ALA A 104 -8.48 7.95 2.09
CA ALA A 104 -7.19 8.33 2.65
C ALA A 104 -6.99 9.86 2.59
N ASP A 105 -6.43 10.42 3.66
CA ASP A 105 -6.10 11.85 3.74
C ASP A 105 -4.90 12.18 2.85
N SER A 106 -3.97 11.25 2.74
CA SER A 106 -2.80 11.34 1.86
C SER A 106 -2.23 9.96 1.55
N GLY A 107 -1.34 9.89 0.57
CA GLY A 107 -0.63 8.66 0.26
C GLY A 107 0.26 8.77 -0.96
N THR A 108 0.95 7.68 -1.21
CA THR A 108 1.82 7.51 -2.36
C THR A 108 1.63 6.14 -2.99
N ILE A 109 1.75 6.08 -4.32
CA ILE A 109 1.97 4.84 -5.08
C ILE A 109 3.31 4.98 -5.80
N VAL A 110 4.12 3.95 -5.77
CA VAL A 110 5.34 3.83 -6.57
C VAL A 110 5.16 2.69 -7.55
N PHE A 111 5.25 2.98 -8.84
CA PHE A 111 5.18 1.98 -9.91
C PHE A 111 6.59 1.48 -10.24
N GLU A 112 6.92 0.26 -9.84
CA GLU A 112 8.17 -0.39 -10.25
C GLU A 112 8.09 -0.90 -11.69
N LYS A 113 6.92 -1.38 -12.08
CA LYS A 113 6.59 -1.82 -13.43
C LYS A 113 5.17 -1.41 -13.79
N TYR A 114 4.98 -0.96 -15.01
CA TYR A 114 3.64 -0.70 -15.58
C TYR A 114 3.67 -1.05 -17.05
N GLU A 115 2.64 -1.78 -17.49
CA GLU A 115 2.41 -2.13 -18.89
C GLU A 115 0.92 -2.14 -19.14
N GLU A 116 0.45 -1.17 -19.89
CA GLU A 116 -0.97 -1.02 -20.24
C GLU A 116 -1.48 -2.28 -20.95
N GLY A 117 -2.60 -2.80 -20.51
CA GLY A 117 -3.18 -4.04 -21.03
C GLY A 117 -2.57 -5.33 -20.44
N SER A 118 -1.49 -5.24 -19.68
CA SER A 118 -0.80 -6.39 -19.05
C SER A 118 -0.91 -6.35 -17.53
N GLY A 119 -0.43 -5.28 -16.87
CA GLY A 119 -0.51 -5.15 -15.43
C GLY A 119 0.46 -4.14 -14.86
N ALA A 120 0.58 -4.15 -13.52
CA ALA A 120 1.49 -3.27 -12.80
C ALA A 120 2.02 -3.92 -11.53
N ARG A 121 3.24 -3.55 -11.14
CA ARG A 121 3.84 -3.90 -9.85
C ARG A 121 4.41 -2.67 -9.18
N GLY A 122 4.35 -2.65 -7.85
CA GLY A 122 4.86 -1.54 -7.09
C GLY A 122 4.53 -1.62 -5.61
N SER A 123 4.58 -0.46 -4.96
CA SER A 123 4.26 -0.31 -3.55
C SER A 123 3.33 0.88 -3.30
N TYR A 124 2.69 0.88 -2.15
CA TYR A 124 1.85 1.98 -1.71
C TYR A 124 1.98 2.24 -0.22
N GLU A 125 1.74 3.47 0.18
CA GLU A 125 1.58 3.89 1.55
C GLU A 125 0.44 4.90 1.63
N LEU A 126 -0.56 4.61 2.46
CA LEU A 126 -1.79 5.38 2.61
C LEU A 126 -1.99 5.78 4.06
N HIS A 127 -2.32 7.04 4.29
CA HIS A 127 -2.58 7.61 5.61
C HIS A 127 -4.06 7.95 5.74
N PHE A 128 -4.71 7.43 6.78
CA PHE A 128 -6.11 7.63 7.06
C PHE A 128 -6.34 8.51 8.28
N LYS A 129 -7.54 9.06 8.38
CA LYS A 129 -7.97 9.84 9.55
C LYS A 129 -7.77 9.03 10.83
N GLY A 130 -7.20 9.68 11.85
CA GLY A 130 -6.85 9.00 13.11
C GLY A 130 -5.42 8.48 13.18
N GLY A 131 -4.59 8.72 12.15
CA GLY A 131 -3.16 8.38 12.15
C GLY A 131 -2.86 6.94 11.71
N GLU A 132 -3.87 6.21 11.26
CA GLU A 132 -3.66 4.87 10.72
C GLU A 132 -2.93 4.93 9.40
N THR A 133 -1.92 4.07 9.23
CA THR A 133 -1.16 3.91 7.99
C THR A 133 -1.30 2.49 7.47
N VAL A 134 -1.67 2.37 6.19
CA VAL A 134 -1.71 1.09 5.47
C VAL A 134 -0.68 1.14 4.35
N LYS A 135 0.21 0.17 4.32
CA LYS A 135 1.27 0.07 3.32
C LYS A 135 1.50 -1.35 2.88
N GLY A 136 1.92 -1.52 1.64
CA GLY A 136 2.20 -2.83 1.08
C GLY A 136 2.76 -2.75 -0.33
N ASN A 137 2.98 -3.92 -0.89
CA ASN A 137 3.36 -4.09 -2.28
C ASN A 137 2.15 -4.64 -3.04
N PHE A 138 2.14 -4.44 -4.35
CA PHE A 138 1.15 -5.01 -5.25
C PHE A 138 1.82 -5.59 -6.49
N ASP A 139 1.21 -6.65 -7.01
CA ASP A 139 1.47 -7.22 -8.34
C ASP A 139 0.11 -7.56 -8.92
N VAL A 140 -0.37 -6.73 -9.85
CA VAL A 140 -1.75 -6.72 -10.31
C VAL A 140 -1.84 -6.95 -11.81
N GLN A 141 -2.83 -7.75 -12.20
CA GLN A 141 -3.12 -8.04 -13.59
C GLN A 141 -4.12 -7.05 -14.18
N TRP A 142 -4.02 -6.82 -15.49
CA TRP A 142 -4.92 -5.93 -16.20
C TRP A 142 -6.27 -6.59 -16.46
N CYS A 143 -7.33 -5.92 -16.01
CA CYS A 143 -8.68 -6.26 -16.40
C CYS A 143 -9.04 -5.62 -17.74
N LYS A 144 -9.43 -6.43 -18.70
CA LYS A 144 -9.84 -5.99 -20.06
C LYS A 144 -11.23 -5.32 -20.09
N THR A 145 -11.61 -4.64 -19.02
CA THR A 145 -12.83 -3.83 -19.01
C THR A 145 -12.54 -2.50 -19.68
N ARG A 146 -13.38 -2.08 -20.61
CA ARG A 146 -13.24 -0.80 -21.30
C ARG A 146 -14.00 0.27 -20.49
N ALA A 147 -13.29 1.21 -19.91
CA ALA A 147 -13.91 2.44 -19.43
C ALA A 147 -14.26 3.32 -20.66
N ILE A 148 -15.51 3.74 -20.74
CA ILE A 148 -15.96 4.73 -21.71
C ILE A 148 -16.15 6.01 -20.92
N CYS A 149 -15.23 6.97 -21.10
CA CYS A 149 -15.32 8.30 -20.51
C CYS A 149 -16.14 9.18 -21.46
N GLY A 150 -17.21 9.79 -20.94
CA GLY A 150 -18.29 10.40 -21.66
C GLY A 150 -18.09 11.70 -22.28
#